data_f473154e1311bf267164306593becd65
#
_entry.id   f473154e1311bf267164306593becd65
#
_cell.length_a   1.000
_cell.length_b   1.000
_cell.length_c   1.000
_cell.angle_alpha   90.00
_cell.angle_beta   90.00
_cell.angle_gamma   90.00
#
_symmetry.space_group_name_H-M   'P 1'
#
loop_
_entity.id
_entity.type
_entity.pdbx_description
1 polymer ?
#
loop_
_entity_poly.entity_id
_entity_poly.type
_entity_poly.pdbx_seq_one_letter_code
_entity_poly.pdbx_strand_id
1 'polypeptide(L)'
;AEVKSCISVSGNSEMLEAFELLKKALEDNNVENLEWGYRATFGGATVAMDCPPYEMYYSGSQIWQQTQDLADISGMYKAYGIAMEENATTTRWDHVAVELEFLHFLTYKLAYAIENHSEEEQESCRSGKKKFLYAHIGRWIKAFSTSVVKKTPEDFYRQAATLATIFVHKEMVRLSVDAEEIDEYMGNEPDYLQRLEGKSASACDSCMDEEKYD
;
A
#
# COMPACT_ATOMS: atom_id res chain seq x y z
N ALA A 1 -8.52 18.54 15.25
CA ALA A 1 -9.63 19.48 15.02
C ALA A 1 -9.79 19.79 13.53
N GLU A 2 -8.72 20.12 12.80
CA GLU A 2 -8.75 20.52 11.38
C GLU A 2 -9.27 19.41 10.46
N VAL A 3 -8.72 18.18 10.56
CA VAL A 3 -9.13 17.04 9.72
C VAL A 3 -10.61 16.74 9.85
N LYS A 4 -11.14 16.75 11.09
CA LYS A 4 -12.57 16.56 11.35
C LYS A 4 -13.41 17.64 10.67
N SER A 5 -12.98 18.88 10.72
CA SER A 5 -13.65 20.00 10.06
C SER A 5 -13.73 19.82 8.55
N CYS A 6 -12.62 19.44 7.91
CA CYS A 6 -12.56 19.17 6.47
C CYS A 6 -13.49 18.03 6.05
N ILE A 7 -13.52 16.93 6.79
CA ILE A 7 -14.42 15.80 6.52
C ILE A 7 -15.88 16.20 6.69
N SER A 8 -16.20 16.95 7.74
CA SER A 8 -17.57 17.40 8.01
C SER A 8 -18.08 18.33 6.91
N VAL A 9 -17.25 19.23 6.40
CA VAL A 9 -17.60 20.14 5.28
C VAL A 9 -17.86 19.36 3.99
N SER A 10 -17.16 18.23 3.77
CA SER A 10 -17.38 17.39 2.59
C SER A 10 -18.69 16.59 2.62
N GLY A 11 -19.42 16.60 3.73
CA GLY A 11 -20.68 15.87 3.90
C GLY A 11 -20.52 14.34 3.93
N ASN A 12 -19.32 13.85 4.17
CA ASN A 12 -18.99 12.44 4.10
C ASN A 12 -19.10 11.76 5.47
N SER A 13 -20.32 11.29 5.83
CA SER A 13 -20.61 10.65 7.12
C SER A 13 -19.78 9.38 7.36
N GLU A 14 -19.57 8.55 6.34
CA GLU A 14 -18.81 7.31 6.44
C GLU A 14 -17.31 7.57 6.76
N MET A 15 -16.72 8.55 6.09
CA MET A 15 -15.34 8.96 6.38
C MET A 15 -15.20 9.59 7.77
N LEU A 16 -16.21 10.35 8.20
CA LEU A 16 -16.22 10.93 9.53
C LEU A 16 -16.30 9.86 10.62
N GLU A 17 -17.16 8.87 10.45
CA GLU A 17 -17.27 7.73 11.36
C GLU A 17 -15.94 6.94 11.45
N ALA A 18 -15.36 6.60 10.30
CA ALA A 18 -14.07 5.91 10.26
C ALA A 18 -12.94 6.73 10.93
N PHE A 19 -12.94 8.04 10.76
CA PHE A 19 -11.98 8.93 11.42
C PHE A 19 -12.16 8.96 12.94
N GLU A 20 -13.39 9.03 13.45
CA GLU A 20 -13.66 9.01 14.89
C GLU A 20 -13.29 7.66 15.53
N LEU A 21 -13.50 6.56 14.81
CA LEU A 21 -13.05 5.22 15.25
C LEU A 21 -11.51 5.13 15.31
N LEU A 22 -10.83 5.62 14.28
CA LEU A 22 -9.37 5.68 14.27
C LEU A 22 -8.82 6.53 15.41
N LYS A 23 -9.40 7.71 15.63
CA LYS A 23 -9.04 8.61 16.72
C LYS A 23 -9.20 7.93 18.08
N LYS A 24 -10.33 7.27 18.31
CA LYS A 24 -10.58 6.51 19.52
C LYS A 24 -9.56 5.40 19.72
N ALA A 25 -9.29 4.60 18.67
CA ALA A 25 -8.30 3.53 18.74
C ALA A 25 -6.90 4.05 19.07
N LEU A 26 -6.54 5.27 18.62
CA LEU A 26 -5.28 5.92 18.99
C LEU A 26 -5.28 6.38 20.47
N GLU A 27 -6.38 6.98 20.93
CA GLU A 27 -6.52 7.46 22.31
C GLU A 27 -6.53 6.31 23.33
N ASP A 28 -7.08 5.16 22.97
CA ASP A 28 -7.12 3.94 23.80
C ASP A 28 -5.80 3.15 23.79
N ASN A 29 -4.78 3.61 23.06
CA ASN A 29 -3.54 2.89 22.86
C ASN A 29 -2.30 3.63 23.42
N ASN A 30 -1.19 2.91 23.56
CA ASN A 30 0.12 3.47 23.88
C ASN A 30 1.15 3.09 22.81
N VAL A 31 2.31 3.74 22.84
CA VAL A 31 3.37 3.55 21.84
C VAL A 31 3.85 2.10 21.77
N GLU A 32 4.01 1.44 22.91
CA GLU A 32 4.52 0.06 22.99
C GLU A 32 3.55 -0.92 22.31
N ASN A 33 2.25 -0.77 22.54
CA ASN A 33 1.22 -1.58 21.88
C ASN A 33 1.17 -1.32 20.39
N LEU A 34 1.27 -0.06 19.98
CA LEU A 34 1.29 0.31 18.55
C LEU A 34 2.52 -0.29 17.85
N GLU A 35 3.71 -0.21 18.45
CA GLU A 35 4.91 -0.82 17.89
C GLU A 35 4.81 -2.35 17.82
N TRP A 36 4.25 -2.98 18.84
CA TRP A 36 4.02 -4.42 18.84
C TRP A 36 3.02 -4.81 17.76
N GLY A 37 1.87 -4.10 17.68
CA GLY A 37 0.85 -4.32 16.67
C GLY A 37 1.36 -4.10 15.25
N TYR A 38 2.22 -3.10 15.04
CA TYR A 38 2.90 -2.88 13.77
C TYR A 38 3.72 -4.11 13.35
N ARG A 39 4.57 -4.59 14.25
CA ARG A 39 5.41 -5.78 13.98
C ARG A 39 4.58 -7.04 13.77
N ALA A 40 3.51 -7.23 14.54
CA ALA A 40 2.62 -8.36 14.42
C ALA A 40 1.80 -8.33 13.10
N THR A 41 1.46 -7.15 12.59
CA THR A 41 0.65 -6.99 11.37
C THR A 41 1.50 -6.98 10.10
N PHE A 42 2.56 -6.16 10.10
CA PHE A 42 3.35 -5.87 8.90
C PHE A 42 4.69 -6.59 8.87
N GLY A 43 5.01 -7.32 9.93
CA GLY A 43 6.24 -8.07 10.05
C GLY A 43 7.44 -7.21 10.44
N GLY A 44 8.57 -7.88 10.59
CA GLY A 44 9.88 -7.31 10.86
C GLY A 44 10.94 -8.11 10.08
N ALA A 45 12.20 -7.78 10.28
CA ALA A 45 13.33 -8.40 9.55
C ALA A 45 13.41 -9.94 9.65
N THR A 46 12.72 -10.54 10.63
CA THR A 46 12.77 -11.98 10.93
C THR A 46 11.41 -12.68 10.94
N VAL A 47 10.32 -11.96 10.65
CA VAL A 47 8.95 -12.52 10.70
C VAL A 47 8.32 -12.37 9.32
N ALA A 48 7.67 -13.43 8.85
CA ALA A 48 6.89 -13.38 7.62
C ALA A 48 5.81 -12.27 7.70
N MET A 49 5.67 -11.51 6.64
CA MET A 49 4.69 -10.43 6.57
C MET A 49 3.31 -11.02 6.28
N ASP A 50 2.41 -10.97 7.26
CA ASP A 50 1.02 -11.40 7.05
C ASP A 50 0.23 -10.42 6.19
N CYS A 51 0.57 -9.13 6.27
CA CYS A 51 -0.05 -8.05 5.51
C CYS A 51 1.04 -7.16 4.90
N PRO A 52 1.75 -7.61 3.83
CA PRO A 52 2.82 -6.81 3.24
C PRO A 52 2.28 -5.45 2.76
N PRO A 53 2.88 -4.32 3.20
CA PRO A 53 2.36 -2.99 2.86
C PRO A 53 2.87 -2.48 1.50
N TYR A 54 2.97 -3.35 0.50
CA TYR A 54 3.57 -3.06 -0.80
C TYR A 54 2.67 -3.53 -1.95
N GLU A 55 2.47 -2.68 -2.97
CA GLU A 55 1.63 -2.96 -4.14
C GLU A 55 1.97 -4.29 -4.82
N MET A 56 3.25 -4.57 -5.00
CA MET A 56 3.71 -5.77 -5.71
C MET A 56 3.24 -7.09 -5.12
N TYR A 57 2.94 -7.15 -3.82
CA TYR A 57 2.41 -8.37 -3.20
C TYR A 57 0.95 -8.64 -3.58
N TYR A 58 0.24 -7.63 -4.09
CA TYR A 58 -1.17 -7.70 -4.46
C TYR A 58 -1.38 -7.74 -5.98
N SER A 59 -0.41 -7.31 -6.77
CA SER A 59 -0.56 -7.20 -8.23
C SER A 59 -0.68 -8.54 -8.96
N GLY A 60 -0.38 -9.67 -8.30
CA GLY A 60 -0.34 -10.98 -8.93
C GLY A 60 0.76 -11.15 -10.00
N SER A 61 1.64 -10.17 -10.12
CA SER A 61 2.67 -10.10 -11.14
C SER A 61 3.73 -11.18 -10.95
N GLN A 62 4.15 -11.80 -12.05
CA GLN A 62 5.32 -12.67 -12.07
C GLN A 62 6.58 -11.90 -11.65
N ILE A 63 7.57 -12.58 -11.09
CA ILE A 63 8.82 -11.94 -10.57
C ILE A 63 9.48 -10.99 -11.58
N TRP A 64 9.45 -11.32 -12.86
CA TRP A 64 10.02 -10.48 -13.92
C TRP A 64 9.17 -9.22 -14.21
N GLN A 65 7.85 -9.28 -14.01
CA GLN A 65 6.94 -8.12 -14.11
C GLN A 65 7.10 -7.17 -12.92
N GLN A 66 7.41 -7.68 -11.74
CA GLN A 66 7.57 -6.87 -10.53
C GLN A 66 8.64 -5.77 -10.69
N THR A 67 9.73 -6.05 -11.40
CA THR A 67 10.75 -5.04 -11.69
C THR A 67 10.20 -3.94 -12.60
N GLN A 68 9.32 -4.30 -13.53
CA GLN A 68 8.70 -3.35 -14.44
C GLN A 68 7.65 -2.50 -13.73
N ASP A 69 6.84 -3.10 -12.87
CA ASP A 69 5.84 -2.41 -12.05
C ASP A 69 6.52 -1.39 -11.11
N LEU A 70 7.64 -1.77 -10.46
CA LEU A 70 8.45 -0.83 -9.69
C LEU A 70 9.07 0.29 -10.53
N ALA A 71 9.47 0.00 -11.76
CA ALA A 71 9.99 1.01 -12.67
C ALA A 71 8.88 1.99 -13.09
N ASP A 72 7.66 1.50 -13.30
CA ASP A 72 6.51 2.33 -13.70
C ASP A 72 6.13 3.31 -12.59
N ILE A 73 5.92 2.83 -11.36
CA ILE A 73 5.60 3.70 -10.22
C ILE A 73 6.73 4.72 -9.93
N SER A 74 7.99 4.29 -9.97
CA SER A 74 9.13 5.19 -9.76
C SER A 74 9.26 6.22 -10.89
N GLY A 75 8.96 5.81 -12.12
CA GLY A 75 8.91 6.68 -13.29
C GLY A 75 7.83 7.75 -13.14
N MET A 76 6.67 7.38 -12.60
CA MET A 76 5.61 8.33 -12.30
C MET A 76 6.04 9.38 -11.28
N TYR A 77 6.64 8.99 -10.16
CA TYR A 77 7.15 9.95 -9.17
C TYR A 77 8.20 10.89 -9.75
N LYS A 78 9.15 10.37 -10.54
CA LYS A 78 10.18 11.16 -11.21
C LYS A 78 9.60 12.16 -12.20
N ALA A 79 8.53 11.81 -12.91
CA ALA A 79 7.83 12.72 -13.82
C ALA A 79 7.27 13.96 -13.10
N TYR A 80 7.00 13.85 -11.80
CA TYR A 80 6.60 14.95 -10.92
C TYR A 80 7.76 15.61 -10.16
N GLY A 81 9.01 15.24 -10.47
CA GLY A 81 10.21 15.77 -9.81
C GLY A 81 10.45 15.19 -8.41
N ILE A 82 9.80 14.09 -8.06
CA ILE A 82 9.97 13.43 -6.76
C ILE A 82 11.05 12.35 -6.90
N ALA A 83 12.06 12.41 -6.02
CA ALA A 83 13.10 11.41 -5.92
C ALA A 83 13.17 10.87 -4.50
N MET A 84 13.46 9.60 -4.33
CA MET A 84 13.82 9.08 -3.01
C MET A 84 15.21 9.60 -2.62
N GLU A 85 15.38 9.84 -1.33
CA GLU A 85 16.69 10.17 -0.79
C GLU A 85 17.65 8.98 -1.00
N GLU A 86 18.87 9.25 -1.49
CA GLU A 86 19.86 8.20 -1.83
C GLU A 86 20.20 7.27 -0.67
N ASN A 87 19.99 7.71 0.58
CA ASN A 87 20.23 6.96 1.81
C ASN A 87 18.97 6.33 2.41
N ALA A 88 17.80 6.46 1.77
CA ALA A 88 16.57 5.82 2.23
C ALA A 88 16.61 4.31 1.94
N THR A 89 17.33 3.58 2.76
CA THR A 89 17.60 2.13 2.59
C THR A 89 16.40 1.23 2.87
N THR A 90 15.29 1.76 3.37
CA THR A 90 14.21 0.95 3.95
C THR A 90 12.84 1.12 3.31
N THR A 91 12.59 2.20 2.58
CA THR A 91 11.25 2.46 2.03
C THR A 91 11.25 2.29 0.52
N ARG A 92 10.39 1.41 0.02
CA ARG A 92 10.21 1.15 -1.42
C ARG A 92 9.16 2.11 -1.98
N TRP A 93 9.25 2.38 -3.29
CA TRP A 93 8.31 3.24 -4.02
C TRP A 93 6.85 2.78 -3.93
N ASP A 94 6.61 1.49 -3.90
CA ASP A 94 5.32 0.81 -3.86
C ASP A 94 4.81 0.55 -2.43
N HIS A 95 5.33 1.27 -1.43
CA HIS A 95 4.83 1.17 -0.06
C HIS A 95 3.56 1.99 0.10
N VAL A 96 2.53 1.44 0.77
CA VAL A 96 1.23 2.10 0.96
C VAL A 96 1.33 3.53 1.47
N ALA A 97 2.23 3.80 2.41
CA ALA A 97 2.43 5.16 2.93
C ALA A 97 3.00 6.11 1.89
N VAL A 98 3.94 5.63 1.05
CA VAL A 98 4.54 6.44 -0.04
C VAL A 98 3.49 6.74 -1.11
N GLU A 99 2.67 5.76 -1.46
CA GLU A 99 1.58 5.97 -2.43
C GLU A 99 0.51 6.92 -1.90
N LEU A 100 0.15 6.83 -0.62
CA LEU A 100 -0.80 7.78 0.00
C LEU A 100 -0.22 9.19 0.07
N GLU A 101 1.08 9.33 0.37
CA GLU A 101 1.77 10.62 0.35
C GLU A 101 1.80 11.21 -1.06
N PHE A 102 2.06 10.41 -2.07
CA PHE A 102 1.99 10.86 -3.46
C PHE A 102 0.57 11.23 -3.90
N LEU A 103 -0.44 10.48 -3.49
CA LEU A 103 -1.83 10.84 -3.74
C LEU A 103 -2.21 12.17 -3.06
N HIS A 104 -1.69 12.42 -1.85
CA HIS A 104 -1.82 13.72 -1.19
C HIS A 104 -1.18 14.83 -2.02
N PHE A 105 0.06 14.63 -2.49
CA PHE A 105 0.76 15.58 -3.35
C PHE A 105 -0.03 15.89 -4.64
N LEU A 106 -0.54 14.87 -5.33
CA LEU A 106 -1.36 15.05 -6.54
C LEU A 106 -2.68 15.80 -6.23
N THR A 107 -3.26 15.56 -5.06
CA THR A 107 -4.46 16.26 -4.60
C THR A 107 -4.17 17.73 -4.34
N TYR A 108 -3.07 18.03 -3.69
CA TYR A 108 -2.62 19.41 -3.44
C TYR A 108 -2.33 20.13 -4.76
N LYS A 109 -1.62 19.50 -5.69
CA LYS A 109 -1.36 20.09 -7.03
C LYS A 109 -2.65 20.42 -7.77
N LEU A 110 -3.64 19.52 -7.75
CA LEU A 110 -4.92 19.76 -8.39
C LEU A 110 -5.67 20.93 -7.71
N ALA A 111 -5.69 20.98 -6.39
CA ALA A 111 -6.32 22.09 -5.66
C ALA A 111 -5.65 23.42 -5.99
N TYR A 112 -4.32 23.46 -6.01
CA TYR A 112 -3.56 24.65 -6.38
C TYR A 112 -3.83 25.08 -7.84
N ALA A 113 -3.91 24.12 -8.76
CA ALA A 113 -4.21 24.41 -10.17
C ALA A 113 -5.62 24.99 -10.34
N ILE A 114 -6.62 24.50 -9.61
CA ILE A 114 -7.99 25.03 -9.64
C ILE A 114 -8.04 26.51 -9.24
N GLU A 115 -7.20 26.92 -8.28
CA GLU A 115 -7.18 28.29 -7.78
C GLU A 115 -6.33 29.24 -8.63
N ASN A 116 -5.29 28.74 -9.31
CA ASN A 116 -4.23 29.59 -9.86
C ASN A 116 -3.93 29.39 -11.35
N HIS A 117 -4.47 28.35 -11.99
CA HIS A 117 -4.06 27.96 -13.33
C HIS A 117 -5.22 27.85 -14.31
N SER A 118 -4.88 27.74 -15.60
CA SER A 118 -5.84 27.54 -16.69
C SER A 118 -6.56 26.20 -16.62
N GLU A 119 -7.70 26.09 -17.27
CA GLU A 119 -8.47 24.84 -17.32
C GLU A 119 -7.68 23.67 -17.94
N GLU A 120 -6.78 23.95 -18.88
CA GLU A 120 -5.89 22.95 -19.48
C GLU A 120 -4.90 22.38 -18.46
N GLU A 121 -4.30 23.22 -17.62
CA GLU A 121 -3.39 22.81 -16.55
C GLU A 121 -4.13 22.06 -15.45
N GLN A 122 -5.34 22.48 -15.10
CA GLN A 122 -6.21 21.76 -14.17
C GLN A 122 -6.54 20.36 -14.67
N GLU A 123 -6.89 20.22 -15.95
CA GLU A 123 -7.18 18.91 -16.54
C GLU A 123 -5.93 18.02 -16.61
N SER A 124 -4.77 18.60 -16.87
CA SER A 124 -3.50 17.87 -16.78
C SER A 124 -3.24 17.30 -15.38
N CYS A 125 -3.45 18.09 -14.32
CA CYS A 125 -3.34 17.64 -12.93
C CYS A 125 -4.38 16.56 -12.61
N ARG A 126 -5.62 16.74 -13.08
CA ARG A 126 -6.72 15.77 -12.90
C ARG A 126 -6.41 14.44 -13.57
N SER A 127 -5.92 14.49 -14.80
CA SER A 127 -5.52 13.32 -15.58
C SER A 127 -4.39 12.55 -14.92
N GLY A 128 -3.36 13.23 -14.42
CA GLY A 128 -2.27 12.60 -13.68
C GLY A 128 -2.74 11.89 -12.42
N LYS A 129 -3.65 12.51 -11.64
CA LYS A 129 -4.23 11.89 -10.47
C LYS A 129 -5.12 10.68 -10.81
N LYS A 130 -5.93 10.77 -11.88
CA LYS A 130 -6.71 9.64 -12.39
C LYS A 130 -5.82 8.46 -12.77
N LYS A 131 -4.73 8.74 -13.49
CA LYS A 131 -3.78 7.71 -13.92
C LYS A 131 -3.16 7.00 -12.73
N PHE A 132 -2.78 7.73 -11.68
CA PHE A 132 -2.23 7.14 -10.47
C PHE A 132 -3.24 6.25 -9.72
N LEU A 133 -4.46 6.72 -9.54
CA LEU A 133 -5.53 5.93 -8.93
C LEU A 133 -5.86 4.68 -9.75
N TYR A 134 -5.89 4.80 -11.07
CA TYR A 134 -6.19 3.69 -11.97
C TYR A 134 -5.10 2.62 -11.99
N ALA A 135 -3.82 3.03 -12.06
CA ALA A 135 -2.71 2.12 -12.29
C ALA A 135 -2.10 1.54 -11.00
N HIS A 136 -2.22 2.24 -9.87
CA HIS A 136 -1.53 1.93 -8.63
C HIS A 136 -2.51 1.79 -7.45
N ILE A 137 -2.49 2.69 -6.48
CA ILE A 137 -3.15 2.54 -5.18
C ILE A 137 -4.63 2.14 -5.25
N GLY A 138 -5.37 2.60 -6.26
CA GLY A 138 -6.79 2.26 -6.42
C GLY A 138 -7.05 0.78 -6.66
N ARG A 139 -6.09 0.06 -7.23
CA ARG A 139 -6.23 -1.36 -7.55
C ARG A 139 -6.11 -2.26 -6.32
N TRP A 140 -5.20 -1.98 -5.43
CA TRP A 140 -4.80 -2.92 -4.38
C TRP A 140 -5.14 -2.51 -2.95
N ILE A 141 -5.48 -1.24 -2.70
CA ILE A 141 -5.76 -0.75 -1.34
C ILE A 141 -6.85 -1.53 -0.62
N LYS A 142 -7.89 -1.99 -1.34
CA LYS A 142 -8.99 -2.79 -0.81
C LYS A 142 -8.50 -4.17 -0.35
N ALA A 143 -7.71 -4.87 -1.16
CA ALA A 143 -7.14 -6.18 -0.82
C ALA A 143 -6.19 -6.07 0.38
N PHE A 144 -5.33 -5.05 0.40
CA PHE A 144 -4.47 -4.74 1.54
C PHE A 144 -5.28 -4.50 2.82
N SER A 145 -6.24 -3.60 2.78
CA SER A 145 -7.09 -3.28 3.93
C SER A 145 -7.84 -4.51 4.44
N THR A 146 -8.39 -5.32 3.54
CA THR A 146 -9.08 -6.57 3.90
C THR A 146 -8.14 -7.52 4.66
N SER A 147 -6.90 -7.66 4.21
CA SER A 147 -5.87 -8.45 4.93
C SER A 147 -5.57 -7.89 6.31
N VAL A 148 -5.36 -6.57 6.41
CA VAL A 148 -5.09 -5.90 7.69
C VAL A 148 -6.27 -6.09 8.64
N VAL A 149 -7.49 -5.82 8.20
CA VAL A 149 -8.72 -5.96 9.03
C VAL A 149 -8.88 -7.38 9.56
N LYS A 150 -8.56 -8.39 8.75
CA LYS A 150 -8.68 -9.81 9.14
C LYS A 150 -7.58 -10.26 10.12
N LYS A 151 -6.37 -9.73 10.01
CA LYS A 151 -5.19 -10.33 10.64
C LYS A 151 -4.58 -9.48 11.77
N THR A 152 -4.76 -8.16 11.74
CA THR A 152 -4.16 -7.31 12.78
C THR A 152 -4.77 -7.54 14.15
N PRO A 153 -3.96 -7.70 15.20
CA PRO A 153 -4.42 -7.75 16.58
C PRO A 153 -4.82 -6.36 17.10
N GLU A 154 -4.32 -5.27 16.46
CA GLU A 154 -4.47 -3.89 16.94
C GLU A 154 -5.55 -3.13 16.18
N ASP A 155 -6.48 -2.56 16.94
CA ASP A 155 -7.61 -1.82 16.37
C ASP A 155 -7.17 -0.56 15.63
N PHE A 156 -6.11 0.10 16.07
CA PHE A 156 -5.56 1.28 15.38
C PHE A 156 -5.24 0.99 13.91
N TYR A 157 -4.53 -0.11 13.60
CA TYR A 157 -4.18 -0.46 12.22
C TYR A 157 -5.38 -0.88 11.40
N ARG A 158 -6.36 -1.54 12.04
CA ARG A 158 -7.65 -1.88 11.41
C ARG A 158 -8.38 -0.63 10.94
N GLN A 159 -8.53 0.35 11.83
CA GLN A 159 -9.22 1.59 11.52
C GLN A 159 -8.43 2.45 10.53
N ALA A 160 -7.11 2.48 10.62
CA ALA A 160 -6.26 3.20 9.66
C ALA A 160 -6.40 2.64 8.24
N ALA A 161 -6.35 1.32 8.07
CA ALA A 161 -6.52 0.67 6.78
C ALA A 161 -7.93 0.88 6.21
N THR A 162 -8.96 0.83 7.07
CA THR A 162 -10.34 1.11 6.69
C THR A 162 -10.51 2.54 6.19
N LEU A 163 -10.01 3.53 6.94
CA LEU A 163 -10.09 4.94 6.56
C LEU A 163 -9.34 5.22 5.24
N ALA A 164 -8.15 4.64 5.06
CA ALA A 164 -7.38 4.78 3.83
C ALA A 164 -8.17 4.25 2.61
N THR A 165 -8.81 3.09 2.74
CA THR A 165 -9.62 2.50 1.68
C THR A 165 -10.84 3.37 1.34
N ILE A 166 -11.57 3.84 2.34
CA ILE A 166 -12.71 4.74 2.14
C ILE A 166 -12.25 6.01 1.41
N PHE A 167 -11.13 6.60 1.82
CA PHE A 167 -10.58 7.79 1.20
C PHE A 167 -10.24 7.56 -0.29
N VAL A 168 -9.46 6.52 -0.60
CA VAL A 168 -9.05 6.20 -1.97
C VAL A 168 -10.26 5.92 -2.84
N HIS A 169 -11.18 5.09 -2.38
CA HIS A 169 -12.41 4.77 -3.13
C HIS A 169 -13.25 6.02 -3.43
N LYS A 170 -13.39 6.94 -2.47
CA LYS A 170 -14.12 8.20 -2.71
C LYS A 170 -13.41 9.12 -3.71
N GLU A 171 -12.09 9.12 -3.71
CA GLU A 171 -11.33 9.86 -4.73
C GLU A 171 -11.51 9.24 -6.13
N MET A 172 -11.55 7.90 -6.22
CA MET A 172 -11.84 7.20 -7.48
C MET A 172 -13.26 7.56 -7.99
N VAL A 173 -14.27 7.49 -7.13
CA VAL A 173 -15.65 7.86 -7.49
C VAL A 173 -15.73 9.32 -7.93
N ARG A 174 -15.12 10.24 -7.17
CA ARG A 174 -15.10 11.67 -7.48
C ARG A 174 -14.49 11.99 -8.84
N LEU A 175 -13.50 11.22 -9.25
CA LEU A 175 -12.79 11.39 -10.52
C LEU A 175 -13.30 10.46 -11.62
N SER A 176 -14.33 9.66 -11.39
CA SER A 176 -14.86 8.65 -12.32
C SER A 176 -13.75 7.72 -12.82
N VAL A 177 -12.97 7.18 -11.87
CA VAL A 177 -11.95 6.17 -12.11
C VAL A 177 -12.55 4.80 -11.86
N ASP A 178 -12.53 3.96 -12.88
CA ASP A 178 -12.93 2.55 -12.82
C ASP A 178 -11.67 1.69 -12.94
N ALA A 179 -10.95 1.55 -11.84
CA ALA A 179 -9.77 0.71 -11.78
C ALA A 179 -10.20 -0.74 -11.56
N GLU A 180 -9.50 -1.67 -12.22
CA GLU A 180 -9.65 -3.10 -11.96
C GLU A 180 -9.14 -3.40 -10.54
N GLU A 181 -10.08 -3.46 -9.59
CA GLU A 181 -9.75 -3.73 -8.19
C GLU A 181 -9.33 -5.20 -8.01
N ILE A 182 -8.33 -5.41 -7.19
CA ILE A 182 -7.94 -6.72 -6.71
C ILE A 182 -8.81 -7.03 -5.49
N ASP A 183 -9.69 -8.02 -5.63
CA ASP A 183 -10.70 -8.32 -4.61
C ASP A 183 -10.13 -9.03 -3.38
N GLU A 184 -9.11 -9.86 -3.55
CA GLU A 184 -8.56 -10.67 -2.48
C GLU A 184 -7.04 -10.86 -2.62
N TYR A 185 -6.34 -10.69 -1.50
CA TYR A 185 -4.95 -11.12 -1.38
C TYR A 185 -4.92 -12.65 -1.33
N MET A 186 -4.51 -13.26 -2.42
CA MET A 186 -4.50 -14.72 -2.59
C MET A 186 -3.40 -15.40 -1.78
N GLY A 187 -2.62 -14.63 -0.99
CA GLY A 187 -1.56 -15.19 -0.15
C GLY A 187 -0.47 -15.89 -0.97
N ASN A 188 -0.24 -15.42 -2.19
CA ASN A 188 0.85 -15.94 -2.98
C ASN A 188 2.14 -15.60 -2.26
N GLU A 189 2.62 -16.57 -1.46
CA GLU A 189 4.03 -16.57 -1.10
C GLU A 189 4.82 -16.35 -2.39
N PRO A 190 5.76 -15.39 -2.39
CA PRO A 190 6.58 -15.18 -3.56
C PRO A 190 7.14 -16.53 -4.01
N ASP A 191 6.98 -16.87 -5.29
CA ASP A 191 7.38 -18.16 -5.89
C ASP A 191 8.80 -18.64 -5.48
N TYR A 192 9.67 -17.70 -5.08
CA TYR A 192 10.98 -18.01 -4.55
C TYR A 192 10.95 -18.68 -3.16
N LEU A 193 9.98 -18.37 -2.30
CA LEU A 193 9.84 -19.04 -1.00
C LEU A 193 9.36 -20.48 -1.16
N GLN A 194 8.40 -20.72 -2.05
CA GLN A 194 7.97 -22.07 -2.40
C GLN A 194 9.13 -22.89 -3.00
N ARG A 195 10.01 -22.26 -3.78
CA ARG A 195 11.21 -22.91 -4.33
C ARG A 195 12.30 -23.18 -3.28
N LEU A 196 12.39 -22.38 -2.23
CA LEU A 196 13.32 -22.62 -1.13
C LEU A 196 12.85 -23.79 -0.26
N GLU A 197 11.56 -23.88 0.03
CA GLU A 197 10.98 -25.00 0.75
C GLU A 197 11.04 -26.30 -0.05
N GLY A 198 10.74 -26.28 -1.35
CA GLY A 198 10.87 -27.43 -2.24
C GLY A 198 12.31 -27.93 -2.43
N LYS A 199 13.32 -27.07 -2.30
CA LYS A 199 14.73 -27.46 -2.39
C LYS A 199 15.29 -28.02 -1.07
N SER A 200 14.72 -27.65 0.09
CA SER A 200 15.17 -28.20 1.35
C SER A 200 14.76 -29.66 1.53
N ALA A 201 13.68 -30.09 0.89
CA ALA A 201 13.23 -31.50 0.93
C ALA A 201 14.01 -32.43 -0.01
N SER A 202 14.61 -31.90 -1.11
CA SER A 202 15.33 -32.74 -2.09
C SER A 202 16.86 -32.73 -1.93
N ALA A 203 17.40 -31.84 -1.10
CA ALA A 203 18.85 -31.72 -0.90
C ALA A 203 19.40 -32.71 0.15
N CYS A 204 18.52 -33.33 0.94
CA CYS A 204 18.95 -34.30 1.95
C CYS A 204 19.14 -35.75 1.44
N ASP A 205 18.52 -36.11 0.30
CA ASP A 205 18.60 -37.51 -0.19
C ASP A 205 19.84 -37.80 -1.06
N SER A 206 20.59 -36.79 -1.46
CA SER A 206 21.78 -37.01 -2.35
C SER A 206 23.14 -36.98 -1.62
N CYS A 207 23.16 -36.78 -0.29
CA CYS A 207 24.40 -36.73 0.50
C CYS A 207 24.71 -38.00 1.29
N MET A 208 24.00 -39.12 1.05
CA MET A 208 24.24 -40.38 1.77
C MET A 208 24.89 -41.49 0.95
N ASP A 209 25.39 -41.21 -0.24
CA ASP A 209 26.14 -42.20 -1.01
C ASP A 209 27.61 -41.79 -1.25
N GLU A 210 28.37 -41.67 -0.17
CA GLU A 210 29.84 -41.70 -0.23
C GLU A 210 30.41 -42.66 0.82
N GLU A 211 30.42 -43.93 0.45
CA GLU A 211 31.39 -44.88 0.97
C GLU A 211 31.62 -45.94 -0.06
N LYS A 212 32.66 -45.75 -0.91
CA LYS A 212 33.44 -46.81 -1.53
C LYS A 212 34.62 -46.20 -2.28
N TYR A 213 35.76 -46.09 -1.61
CA TYR A 213 37.07 -46.21 -2.21
C TYR A 213 37.91 -47.16 -1.34
N ASP A 214 38.11 -48.37 -1.86
CA ASP A 214 39.24 -49.23 -1.58
C ASP A 214 40.47 -48.73 -2.34
#